data_734d181fcda5f2b3ffc6144c064abde0
#
_entry.id   734d181fcda5f2b3ffc6144c064abde0
#
_cell.length_a   1.000
_cell.length_b   1.000
_cell.length_c   1.000
_cell.angle_alpha   90.00
_cell.angle_beta   90.00
_cell.angle_gamma   90.00
#
_symmetry.space_group_name_H-M   'P 1'
#
loop_
_entity.id
_entity.type
_entity.pdbx_description
1 polymer ?
#
loop_
_entity_poly.entity_id
_entity_poly.type
_entity_poly.pdbx_seq_one_letter_code
_entity_poly.pdbx_strand_id
1 'polypeptide(L)'
;MIGLCLGLAGAVWAQVPTPVFTLAWTHTIEKVRWEEDYRVTPEGLVLGEARVKGSGAGMEIPHGAELREGSWHYQRQLPPLQPLRLGRTPEAGDYQLCFNQQCQWLSAWLGPPQASQPAVELWGCELEVASSPRPRTF
;
A
#
# COMPACT_ATOMS: atom_id res chain seq x y z
N MET A 1 -18.74 -5.07 0.13
CA MET A 1 -17.49 -5.72 0.53
C MET A 1 -16.49 -4.65 0.97
N ILE A 2 -15.69 -4.95 1.95
CA ILE A 2 -14.72 -3.99 2.40
C ILE A 2 -13.55 -4.04 1.44
N GLY A 3 -13.02 -2.90 1.09
CA GLY A 3 -11.89 -2.81 0.18
C GLY A 3 -11.08 -1.58 0.48
N LEU A 4 -10.32 -1.12 -0.52
CA LEU A 4 -9.38 -0.04 -0.35
C LEU A 4 -9.79 1.15 -1.20
N CYS A 5 -9.81 2.32 -0.60
CA CYS A 5 -10.00 3.57 -1.32
C CYS A 5 -8.69 4.33 -1.37
N LEU A 6 -8.45 4.99 -2.50
CA LEU A 6 -7.31 5.84 -2.67
C LEU A 6 -7.79 7.25 -3.00
N GLY A 7 -7.19 8.24 -2.41
CA GLY A 7 -7.62 9.62 -2.66
C GLY A 7 -6.92 10.58 -1.74
N LEU A 8 -7.62 11.64 -1.34
CA LEU A 8 -7.03 12.62 -0.44
C LEU A 8 -8.16 13.35 0.29
N ALA A 9 -7.99 13.50 1.59
CA ALA A 9 -8.94 14.23 2.43
C ALA A 9 -10.37 13.75 2.23
N GLY A 10 -10.55 12.44 2.12
CA GLY A 10 -11.89 11.88 1.99
C GLY A 10 -12.42 11.81 0.57
N ALA A 11 -11.78 12.50 -0.37
CA ALA A 11 -12.22 12.41 -1.76
C ALA A 11 -11.63 11.15 -2.39
N VAL A 12 -12.48 10.34 -3.00
CA VAL A 12 -12.07 9.06 -3.55
C VAL A 12 -11.66 9.24 -5.01
N TRP A 13 -10.43 8.90 -5.32
CA TRP A 13 -9.92 8.94 -6.69
C TRP A 13 -10.00 7.57 -7.35
N ALA A 14 -9.85 6.51 -6.59
CA ALA A 14 -9.91 5.15 -7.13
C ALA A 14 -10.28 4.18 -6.02
N GLN A 15 -10.80 3.02 -6.40
CA GLN A 15 -11.16 1.97 -5.45
C GLN A 15 -10.54 0.66 -5.89
N VAL A 16 -10.04 -0.11 -4.94
CA VAL A 16 -9.39 -1.38 -5.22
C VAL A 16 -10.10 -2.45 -4.40
N PRO A 17 -10.67 -3.46 -5.04
CA PRO A 17 -11.50 -4.45 -4.34
C PRO A 17 -10.66 -5.54 -3.67
N THR A 18 -9.92 -5.17 -2.66
CA THR A 18 -9.16 -6.15 -1.90
C THR A 18 -9.12 -5.77 -0.44
N PRO A 19 -9.30 -6.73 0.47
CA PRO A 19 -9.17 -6.48 1.90
C PRO A 19 -7.75 -6.69 2.41
N VAL A 20 -6.84 -7.20 1.57
CA VAL A 20 -5.44 -7.40 1.95
C VAL A 20 -4.57 -7.00 0.78
N PHE A 21 -3.44 -6.41 1.07
CA PHE A 21 -2.53 -6.00 0.01
C PHE A 21 -1.12 -5.82 0.58
N THR A 22 -0.14 -5.80 -0.31
CA THR A 22 1.23 -5.47 0.03
C THR A 22 1.58 -4.18 -0.69
N LEU A 23 2.16 -3.25 0.04
CA LEU A 23 2.64 -2.02 -0.54
C LEU A 23 4.15 -2.16 -0.69
N ALA A 24 4.67 -1.86 -1.85
CA ALA A 24 6.08 -2.04 -2.13
C ALA A 24 6.66 -0.79 -2.79
N TRP A 25 7.89 -0.48 -2.47
CA TRP A 25 8.57 0.64 -3.09
C TRP A 25 10.07 0.44 -2.99
N THR A 26 10.81 1.22 -3.78
CA THR A 26 12.25 1.19 -3.73
C THR A 26 12.73 2.50 -3.13
N HIS A 27 13.58 2.39 -2.11
CA HIS A 27 14.10 3.58 -1.45
C HIS A 27 14.98 4.33 -2.45
N THR A 28 14.83 5.64 -2.52
CA THR A 28 15.51 6.40 -3.57
C THR A 28 17.02 6.48 -3.35
N ILE A 29 17.47 6.44 -2.13
CA ILE A 29 18.89 6.53 -1.85
C ILE A 29 19.51 5.16 -1.74
N GLU A 30 18.94 4.29 -0.91
CA GLU A 30 19.51 2.97 -0.69
C GLU A 30 19.27 2.02 -1.85
N LYS A 31 18.27 2.30 -2.66
CA LYS A 31 17.94 1.46 -3.81
C LYS A 31 17.57 0.04 -3.42
N VAL A 32 17.02 -0.13 -2.25
CA VAL A 32 16.55 -1.44 -1.82
C VAL A 32 15.03 -1.45 -1.78
N ARG A 33 14.47 -2.62 -2.00
CA ARG A 33 13.03 -2.77 -2.06
C ARG A 33 12.47 -2.97 -0.66
N TRP A 34 11.44 -2.21 -0.35
CA TRP A 34 10.70 -2.32 0.91
C TRP A 34 9.31 -2.85 0.60
N GLU A 35 8.77 -3.65 1.50
CA GLU A 35 7.42 -4.17 1.36
C GLU A 35 6.74 -4.16 2.71
N GLU A 36 5.45 -3.84 2.72
CA GLU A 36 4.64 -3.86 3.94
C GLU A 36 3.31 -4.50 3.63
N ASP A 37 2.90 -5.49 4.43
CA ASP A 37 1.63 -6.17 4.25
C ASP A 37 0.58 -5.49 5.11
N TYR A 38 -0.58 -5.24 4.54
CA TYR A 38 -1.67 -4.57 5.24
C TYR A 38 -2.97 -5.36 5.12
N ARG A 39 -3.79 -5.24 6.14
CA ARG A 39 -5.14 -5.79 6.13
C ARG A 39 -6.12 -4.67 6.45
N VAL A 40 -7.20 -4.62 5.72
CA VAL A 40 -8.23 -3.61 5.92
C VAL A 40 -9.17 -4.09 7.02
N THR A 41 -9.36 -3.30 8.05
CA THR A 41 -10.27 -3.62 9.15
C THR A 41 -11.20 -2.44 9.38
N PRO A 42 -12.27 -2.64 10.15
CA PRO A 42 -13.16 -1.50 10.47
C PRO A 42 -12.45 -0.36 11.18
N GLU A 43 -11.36 -0.65 11.87
CA GLU A 43 -10.64 0.38 12.60
C GLU A 43 -9.55 1.05 11.77
N GLY A 44 -9.26 0.55 10.61
CA GLY A 44 -8.22 1.12 9.75
C GLY A 44 -7.35 0.05 9.13
N LEU A 45 -6.24 0.47 8.55
CA LEU A 45 -5.30 -0.45 7.91
C LEU A 45 -4.33 -0.97 8.96
N VAL A 46 -4.28 -2.29 9.10
CA VAL A 46 -3.42 -2.92 10.09
C VAL A 46 -2.17 -3.44 9.40
N LEU A 47 -1.02 -2.96 9.82
CA LEU A 47 0.25 -3.41 9.28
C LEU A 47 0.59 -4.77 9.88
N GLY A 48 0.89 -5.72 9.03
CA GLY A 48 1.36 -7.02 9.46
C GLY A 48 2.87 -7.09 9.37
N GLU A 49 3.38 -7.89 8.43
CA GLU A 49 4.82 -8.03 8.31
C GLU A 49 5.40 -6.98 7.38
N ALA A 50 6.58 -6.51 7.70
CA ALA A 50 7.34 -5.63 6.82
C ALA A 50 8.62 -6.34 6.42
N ARG A 51 9.11 -6.06 5.23
CA ARG A 51 10.31 -6.69 4.71
C ARG A 51 11.17 -5.64 4.01
N VAL A 52 12.49 -5.77 4.16
CA VAL A 52 13.42 -4.93 3.41
C VAL A 52 14.46 -5.85 2.81
N LYS A 53 14.67 -5.72 1.50
CA LYS A 53 15.55 -6.60 0.80
C LYS A 53 17.00 -6.21 1.04
N GLY A 54 17.89 -7.17 0.97
CA GLY A 54 19.30 -6.90 1.02
C GLY A 54 19.87 -7.00 2.41
N SER A 55 21.07 -6.49 2.59
CA SER A 55 21.76 -6.62 3.85
C SER A 55 21.29 -5.62 4.88
N GLY A 56 20.42 -4.69 4.52
CA GLY A 56 20.05 -3.66 5.45
C GLY A 56 21.07 -2.56 5.56
N ALA A 57 22.00 -2.47 4.61
CA ALA A 57 23.03 -1.44 4.68
C ALA A 57 22.37 -0.07 4.76
N GLY A 58 22.89 0.78 5.60
CA GLY A 58 22.37 2.12 5.73
C GLY A 58 21.16 2.23 6.62
N MET A 59 20.67 1.14 7.19
CA MET A 59 19.55 1.21 8.08
C MET A 59 19.79 0.36 9.31
N GLU A 60 19.09 0.70 10.37
CA GLU A 60 19.18 -0.06 11.60
C GLU A 60 18.22 -1.21 11.51
N ILE A 61 18.68 -2.42 11.77
CA ILE A 61 17.82 -3.60 11.71
C ILE A 61 16.94 -3.62 12.95
N PRO A 62 15.61 -3.70 12.78
CA PRO A 62 14.73 -3.71 13.93
C PRO A 62 14.97 -4.90 14.84
N HIS A 63 14.72 -4.72 16.12
CA HIS A 63 14.85 -5.80 17.07
C HIS A 63 13.88 -6.92 16.68
N GLY A 64 14.36 -8.15 16.71
CA GLY A 64 13.51 -9.28 16.37
C GLY A 64 13.39 -9.57 14.89
N ALA A 65 14.06 -8.80 14.04
CA ALA A 65 13.99 -9.09 12.62
C ALA A 65 14.75 -10.37 12.28
N GLU A 66 14.24 -11.09 11.29
CA GLU A 66 14.85 -12.33 10.84
C GLU A 66 15.21 -12.21 9.37
N LEU A 67 16.40 -12.67 9.03
CA LEU A 67 16.82 -12.67 7.64
C LEU A 67 16.36 -13.97 6.99
N ARG A 68 15.52 -13.87 5.97
CA ARG A 68 15.02 -15.02 5.24
C ARG A 68 15.00 -14.71 3.76
N GLU A 69 15.60 -15.58 2.98
CA GLU A 69 15.58 -15.46 1.52
C GLU A 69 16.04 -14.10 1.04
N GLY A 70 17.06 -13.55 1.65
CA GLY A 70 17.63 -12.30 1.21
C GLY A 70 16.92 -11.05 1.68
N SER A 71 15.94 -11.18 2.54
CA SER A 71 15.20 -10.03 3.07
C SER A 71 15.08 -10.12 4.57
N TRP A 72 15.11 -8.97 5.21
CA TRP A 72 14.85 -8.87 6.64
C TRP A 72 13.36 -8.80 6.83
N HIS A 73 12.79 -9.67 7.68
CA HIS A 73 11.36 -9.73 7.97
C HIS A 73 11.14 -9.30 9.40
N TYR A 74 10.21 -8.40 9.64
CA TYR A 74 9.95 -7.91 10.98
C TYR A 74 8.51 -7.43 11.10
N GLN A 75 8.06 -7.26 12.33
CA GLN A 75 6.72 -6.76 12.58
C GLN A 75 6.81 -5.50 13.41
N ARG A 76 5.95 -4.56 13.12
CA ARG A 76 5.89 -3.30 13.86
C ARG A 76 4.55 -3.22 14.55
N GLN A 77 4.57 -2.81 15.80
CA GLN A 77 3.36 -2.68 16.57
C GLN A 77 2.82 -1.27 16.39
N LEU A 78 1.98 -1.10 15.41
CA LEU A 78 1.36 0.19 15.16
C LEU A 78 -0.15 0.07 15.30
N PRO A 79 -0.80 1.11 15.79
CA PRO A 79 -2.26 1.10 15.79
C PRO A 79 -2.77 1.14 14.35
N PRO A 80 -4.03 0.79 14.14
CA PRO A 80 -4.58 0.86 12.78
C PRO A 80 -4.45 2.27 12.21
N LEU A 81 -4.14 2.34 10.92
CA LEU A 81 -3.94 3.61 10.23
C LEU A 81 -5.20 3.98 9.47
N GLN A 82 -5.64 5.21 9.66
CA GLN A 82 -6.84 5.67 8.97
C GLN A 82 -6.76 7.16 8.80
N PRO A 83 -6.12 7.62 7.74
CA PRO A 83 -5.61 6.84 6.60
C PRO A 83 -4.12 6.57 6.69
N LEU A 84 -3.63 5.81 5.74
CA LEU A 84 -2.21 5.68 5.49
C LEU A 84 -1.85 6.71 4.43
N ARG A 85 -0.95 7.63 4.75
CA ARG A 85 -0.60 8.70 3.82
C ARG A 85 0.74 8.42 3.20
N LEU A 86 0.81 8.50 1.90
CA LEU A 86 2.04 8.25 1.15
C LEU A 86 2.45 9.49 0.38
N GLY A 87 3.73 9.84 0.43
CA GLY A 87 4.25 10.84 -0.48
C GLY A 87 4.38 10.25 -1.86
N ARG A 88 4.06 11.03 -2.88
CA ARG A 88 4.08 10.51 -4.23
C ARG A 88 4.45 11.64 -5.15
N THR A 89 5.73 11.69 -5.55
CA THR A 89 6.23 12.77 -6.40
C THR A 89 6.99 12.15 -7.56
N PRO A 90 7.16 12.89 -8.64
CA PRO A 90 7.92 12.38 -9.77
C PRO A 90 9.35 11.97 -9.40
N GLU A 91 9.94 12.69 -8.46
CA GLU A 91 11.32 12.38 -8.08
C GLU A 91 11.43 11.13 -7.23
N ALA A 92 10.47 10.89 -6.35
CA ALA A 92 10.53 9.74 -5.47
C ALA A 92 10.07 8.45 -6.15
N GLY A 93 9.43 8.57 -7.29
CA GLY A 93 8.90 7.41 -7.96
C GLY A 93 7.55 7.02 -7.42
N ASP A 94 7.10 5.86 -7.81
CA ASP A 94 5.77 5.41 -7.50
C ASP A 94 5.83 4.19 -6.59
N TYR A 95 4.69 3.85 -6.00
CA TYR A 95 4.54 2.66 -5.19
C TYR A 95 3.88 1.57 -6.01
N GLN A 96 4.14 0.32 -5.64
CA GLN A 96 3.41 -0.81 -6.20
C GLN A 96 2.41 -1.31 -5.19
N LEU A 97 1.23 -1.67 -5.66
CA LEU A 97 0.20 -2.27 -4.85
C LEU A 97 0.04 -3.70 -5.34
N CYS A 98 0.26 -4.64 -4.44
CA CYS A 98 0.26 -6.05 -4.81
C CYS A 98 -0.87 -6.77 -4.10
N PHE A 99 -1.68 -7.53 -4.83
CA PHE A 99 -2.69 -8.38 -4.26
C PHE A 99 -3.07 -9.42 -5.32
N ASN A 100 -3.58 -10.55 -4.87
CA ASN A 100 -3.93 -11.65 -5.76
C ASN A 100 -2.72 -12.05 -6.60
N GLN A 101 -1.53 -12.01 -5.96
CA GLN A 101 -0.29 -12.46 -6.60
C GLN A 101 0.12 -11.62 -7.81
N GLN A 102 -0.34 -10.40 -7.89
CA GLN A 102 0.06 -9.48 -8.95
C GLN A 102 0.34 -8.12 -8.35
N CYS A 103 1.30 -7.42 -8.94
CA CYS A 103 1.63 -6.06 -8.50
C CYS A 103 1.40 -5.09 -9.64
N GLN A 104 0.87 -3.93 -9.31
CA GLN A 104 0.69 -2.86 -10.26
C GLN A 104 1.13 -1.56 -9.63
N TRP A 105 1.64 -0.65 -10.45
CA TRP A 105 1.99 0.67 -9.95
C TRP A 105 0.74 1.43 -9.60
N LEU A 106 0.79 2.28 -8.59
CA LEU A 106 -0.35 3.12 -8.27
C LEU A 106 -0.79 3.95 -9.47
N SER A 107 0.14 4.26 -10.36
CA SER A 107 -0.22 5.00 -11.56
C SER A 107 -1.23 4.26 -12.44
N ALA A 108 -1.39 2.95 -12.27
CA ALA A 108 -2.43 2.24 -13.02
C ALA A 108 -3.82 2.72 -12.63
N TRP A 109 -3.98 3.21 -11.41
CA TRP A 109 -5.26 3.75 -10.97
C TRP A 109 -5.28 5.27 -10.95
N LEU A 110 -4.13 5.92 -10.74
CA LEU A 110 -4.09 7.34 -10.46
C LEU A 110 -3.36 8.16 -11.51
N GLY A 111 -2.73 7.51 -12.47
CA GLY A 111 -1.86 8.22 -13.41
C GLY A 111 -0.50 8.47 -12.79
N PRO A 112 0.44 8.97 -13.55
CA PRO A 112 1.80 9.16 -13.04
C PRO A 112 1.86 10.17 -11.90
N PRO A 113 2.85 10.06 -11.03
CA PRO A 113 3.00 11.04 -9.95
C PRO A 113 3.15 12.45 -10.50
N GLN A 114 2.53 13.40 -9.83
CA GLN A 114 2.56 14.79 -10.27
C GLN A 114 2.95 15.68 -9.11
N ALA A 115 3.73 16.71 -9.40
CA ALA A 115 4.14 17.63 -8.37
C ALA A 115 2.95 18.38 -7.76
N SER A 116 1.85 18.50 -8.51
CA SER A 116 0.67 19.19 -7.99
C SER A 116 -0.13 18.31 -7.06
N GLN A 117 0.15 17.02 -7.01
CA GLN A 117 -0.53 16.10 -6.09
C GLN A 117 0.53 15.26 -5.40
N PRO A 118 1.24 15.82 -4.43
CA PRO A 118 2.39 15.14 -3.86
C PRO A 118 2.07 14.09 -2.79
N ALA A 119 0.81 13.78 -2.59
CA ALA A 119 0.42 12.81 -1.59
C ALA A 119 -0.82 12.07 -2.01
N VAL A 120 -0.97 10.85 -1.50
CA VAL A 120 -2.18 10.07 -1.67
C VAL A 120 -2.44 9.40 -0.33
N GLU A 121 -3.70 9.20 -0.03
CA GLU A 121 -4.10 8.52 1.20
C GLU A 121 -4.82 7.23 0.84
N LEU A 122 -4.58 6.20 1.62
CA LEU A 122 -5.23 4.91 1.45
C LEU A 122 -6.03 4.63 2.71
N TRP A 123 -7.27 4.19 2.55
CA TRP A 123 -8.08 3.85 3.71
C TRP A 123 -9.08 2.76 3.33
N GLY A 124 -9.58 2.08 4.34
CA GLY A 124 -10.59 1.06 4.11
C GLY A 124 -11.94 1.69 3.85
N CYS A 125 -12.69 1.11 2.94
CA CYS A 125 -14.02 1.63 2.62
C CYS A 125 -14.93 0.49 2.17
N GLU A 126 -16.22 0.74 2.23
CA GLU A 126 -17.17 -0.23 1.76
C GLU A 126 -17.37 -0.01 0.28
N LEU A 127 -17.13 -1.04 -0.51
CA LEU A 127 -17.26 -0.93 -1.95
C LEU A 127 -18.61 -1.48 -2.36
N GLU A 128 -19.15 -0.90 -3.47
CA GLU A 128 -20.36 -1.41 -3.96
C GLU A 128 -20.08 -2.69 -4.54
N VAL A 129 -20.86 -3.62 -4.33
CA VAL A 129 -20.69 -4.91 -4.84
C VAL A 129 -21.05 -4.95 -6.13
N ALA A 130 -20.44 -4.46 -6.83
CA ALA A 130 -20.69 -4.47 -8.15
C ALA A 130 -21.10 -5.66 -8.59
N SER A 131 -20.75 -6.34 -8.23
CA SER A 131 -21.08 -7.41 -8.71
C SER A 131 -22.23 -7.61 -9.08
N SER A 132 -22.74 -7.37 -8.60
CA SER A 132 -23.80 -7.67 -8.82
C SER A 132 -24.20 -7.21 -9.81
N PRO A 133 -24.15 -7.69 -10.58
CA PRO A 133 -24.41 -7.34 -11.69
C PRO A 133 -25.73 -7.06 -11.74
N ARG A 134 -26.11 -6.39 -11.48
CA ARG A 134 -27.12 -6.05 -11.59
C ARG A 134 -27.53 -5.95 -12.67
N PRO A 135 -28.16 -6.37 -12.98
CA PRO A 135 -28.53 -6.44 -14.11
C PRO A 135 -29.08 -5.33 -14.42
N ARG A 136 -28.91 -4.84 -14.91
CA ARG A 136 -29.24 -3.81 -15.34
C ARG A 136 -30.14 -3.84 -15.95
N THR A 137 -30.69 -4.08 -15.97
CA THR A 137 -31.42 -4.08 -16.46
C THR A 137 -32.03 -3.46 -16.79
N PHE A 138 -32.21 -3.27 -16.99
CA PHE A 138 -32.78 -2.66 -17.38
C PHE A 138 -32.96 -2.75 -18.07
#